data_54506ca0498d887faae2938cb4d671fc
#
_entry.id   54506ca0498d887faae2938cb4d671fc
#
_cell.length_a   1.000
_cell.length_b   1.000
_cell.length_c   1.000
_cell.angle_alpha   90.00
_cell.angle_beta   90.00
_cell.angle_gamma   90.00
#
_symmetry.space_group_name_H-M   'P 1'
#
loop_
_entity.id
_entity.type
_entity.pdbx_description
1 polymer ?
#
loop_
_entity_poly.entity_id
_entity_poly.type
_entity_poly.pdbx_seq_one_letter_code
_entity_poly.pdbx_strand_id
1 'polypeptide(L)'
;MKQIPKRVMIVSFDAVGAKDLEYLQTLPNFQRFFEQAALCSHVNSVCPSLTYPAHTSIVTGRMPKNHGIVNNTKIQPNRKDPDWLYHRKWIRSTTL
;
A
#
# COMPACT_ATOMS: atom_id res chain seq x y z
N MET A 1 28.44 11.41 -9.92
CA MET A 1 26.95 11.49 -9.94
C MET A 1 26.37 10.09 -9.83
N LYS A 2 25.56 9.81 -8.85
CA LYS A 2 24.79 8.56 -8.83
C LYS A 2 23.81 8.57 -10.01
N GLN A 3 23.89 7.58 -10.89
CA GLN A 3 22.93 7.44 -11.99
C GLN A 3 21.54 7.21 -11.38
N ILE A 4 20.59 8.07 -11.75
CA ILE A 4 19.19 7.87 -11.40
C ILE A 4 18.72 6.61 -12.13
N PRO A 5 18.14 5.62 -11.44
CA PRO A 5 17.66 4.41 -12.09
C PRO A 5 16.60 4.77 -13.12
N LYS A 6 16.74 4.23 -14.34
CA LYS A 6 15.81 4.50 -15.45
C LYS A 6 14.45 3.81 -15.28
N ARG A 7 14.35 2.87 -14.35
CA ARG A 7 13.13 2.08 -14.12
C ARG A 7 12.97 1.84 -12.62
N VAL A 8 11.73 1.94 -12.15
CA VAL A 8 11.33 1.65 -10.77
C VAL A 8 10.23 0.60 -10.80
N MET A 9 10.33 -0.40 -9.94
CA MET A 9 9.29 -1.39 -9.71
C MET A 9 8.84 -1.27 -8.26
N ILE A 10 7.54 -1.18 -8.03
CA ILE A 10 6.94 -1.21 -6.70
C ILE A 10 6.22 -2.54 -6.55
N VAL A 11 6.56 -3.30 -5.51
CA VAL A 11 5.90 -4.56 -5.16
C VAL A 11 5.27 -4.38 -3.79
N SER A 12 3.95 -4.54 -3.71
CA SER A 12 3.20 -4.46 -2.46
C SER A 12 2.62 -5.82 -2.10
N PHE A 13 2.94 -6.29 -0.90
CA PHE A 13 2.35 -7.50 -0.34
C PHE A 13 1.26 -7.09 0.65
N ASP A 14 0.01 -7.44 0.36
CA ASP A 14 -1.09 -7.22 1.28
C ASP A 14 -0.96 -8.14 2.51
N ALA A 15 -1.40 -7.66 3.66
CA ALA A 15 -1.40 -8.39 4.94
C ALA A 15 -0.02 -8.85 5.47
N VAL A 16 1.10 -8.41 4.90
CA VAL A 16 2.44 -8.68 5.44
C VAL A 16 2.85 -7.53 6.37
N GLY A 17 3.12 -7.85 7.62
CA GLY A 17 3.47 -6.87 8.65
C GLY A 17 4.91 -7.00 9.14
N ALA A 18 5.32 -6.08 10.01
CA ALA A 18 6.68 -6.04 10.58
C ALA A 18 7.08 -7.33 11.30
N LYS A 19 6.14 -8.00 11.97
CA LYS A 19 6.37 -9.29 12.64
C LYS A 19 6.62 -10.47 11.70
N ASP A 20 6.31 -10.33 10.42
CA ASP A 20 6.58 -11.37 9.42
C ASP A 20 8.00 -11.27 8.86
N LEU A 21 8.71 -10.17 9.12
CA LEU A 21 10.05 -9.91 8.59
C LEU A 21 11.08 -10.96 9.03
N GLU A 22 11.02 -11.42 10.27
CA GLU A 22 11.92 -12.47 10.77
C GLU A 22 11.77 -13.75 9.96
N TYR A 23 10.53 -14.17 9.70
CA TYR A 23 10.26 -15.33 8.87
C TYR A 23 10.70 -15.12 7.42
N LEU A 24 10.40 -13.97 6.84
CA LEU A 24 10.81 -13.66 5.45
C LEU A 24 12.33 -13.70 5.27
N GLN A 25 13.09 -13.28 6.26
CA GLN A 25 14.56 -13.35 6.24
C GLN A 25 15.11 -14.79 6.22
N THR A 26 14.32 -15.77 6.61
CA THR A 26 14.72 -17.18 6.50
C THR A 26 14.55 -17.74 5.09
N LEU A 27 13.80 -17.06 4.22
CA LEU A 27 13.54 -17.50 2.86
C LEU A 27 14.70 -17.05 1.93
N PRO A 28 15.33 -17.95 1.15
CA PRO A 28 16.57 -17.65 0.43
C PRO A 28 16.50 -16.44 -0.50
N ASN A 29 15.39 -16.24 -1.21
CA ASN A 29 15.23 -15.11 -2.12
C ASN A 29 15.06 -13.79 -1.38
N PHE A 30 14.30 -13.78 -0.28
CA PHE A 30 14.16 -12.60 0.57
C PHE A 30 15.46 -12.27 1.30
N GLN A 31 16.18 -13.26 1.82
CA GLN A 31 17.47 -13.07 2.45
C GLN A 31 18.45 -12.35 1.52
N ARG A 32 18.63 -12.84 0.29
CA ARG A 32 19.49 -12.21 -0.72
C ARG A 32 19.07 -10.78 -1.05
N PHE A 33 17.76 -10.51 -1.05
CA PHE A 33 17.23 -9.16 -1.26
C PHE A 33 17.57 -8.25 -0.07
N PHE A 34 17.32 -8.70 1.15
CA PHE A 34 17.56 -7.90 2.35
C PHE A 34 19.05 -7.59 2.60
N GLU A 35 19.97 -8.46 2.18
CA GLU A 35 21.41 -8.21 2.26
C GLU A 35 21.87 -6.95 1.47
N GLN A 36 21.11 -6.54 0.48
CA GLN A 36 21.42 -5.40 -0.40
C GLN A 36 20.42 -4.25 -0.30
N ALA A 37 19.37 -4.39 0.49
CA ALA A 37 18.28 -3.44 0.60
C ALA A 37 18.43 -2.51 1.81
N ALA A 38 17.93 -1.30 1.70
CA ALA A 38 17.62 -0.48 2.86
C ALA A 38 16.26 -0.95 3.44
N LEU A 39 16.21 -1.22 4.74
CA LEU A 39 15.03 -1.72 5.43
C LEU A 39 14.52 -0.71 6.45
N CYS A 40 13.21 -0.46 6.43
CA CYS A 40 12.51 0.19 7.52
C CYS A 40 11.49 -0.78 8.12
N SER A 41 11.74 -1.27 9.33
CA SER A 41 10.91 -2.29 10.00
C SER A 41 9.71 -1.71 10.74
N HIS A 42 9.70 -0.41 10.99
CA HIS A 42 8.65 0.27 11.75
C HIS A 42 8.04 1.39 10.92
N VAL A 43 6.94 1.09 10.26
CA VAL A 43 6.19 2.05 9.44
C VAL A 43 4.74 2.07 9.89
N ASN A 44 4.21 3.26 10.18
CA ASN A 44 2.81 3.45 10.49
C ASN A 44 2.00 3.58 9.20
N SER A 45 0.89 2.87 9.12
CA SER A 45 -0.07 3.02 8.03
C SER A 45 -0.87 4.31 8.19
N VAL A 46 -1.62 4.66 7.14
CA VAL A 46 -2.62 5.74 7.21
C VAL A 46 -3.82 5.33 8.06
N CYS A 47 -4.61 6.30 8.48
CA CYS A 47 -5.90 6.05 9.14
C CYS A 47 -7.05 6.40 8.18
N PRO A 48 -7.99 5.47 7.94
CA PRO A 48 -8.04 4.09 8.42
C PRO A 48 -7.02 3.19 7.72
N SER A 49 -6.45 2.22 8.45
CA SER A 49 -5.45 1.27 7.97
C SER A 49 -6.09 0.05 7.27
N LEU A 50 -6.96 0.34 6.32
CA LEU A 50 -7.63 -0.67 5.49
C LEU A 50 -6.93 -0.79 4.14
N THR A 51 -7.14 -1.90 3.44
CA THR A 51 -6.47 -2.22 2.17
C THR A 51 -6.56 -1.09 1.15
N TYR A 52 -7.76 -0.63 0.82
CA TYR A 52 -7.92 0.36 -0.26
C TYR A 52 -7.49 1.77 0.14
N PRO A 53 -7.78 2.30 1.33
CA PRO A 53 -7.21 3.56 1.79
C PRO A 53 -5.69 3.56 1.79
N ALA A 54 -5.05 2.50 2.32
CA ALA A 54 -3.60 2.41 2.41
C ALA A 54 -2.93 2.33 1.03
N HIS A 55 -3.38 1.42 0.15
CA HIS A 55 -2.83 1.29 -1.19
C HIS A 55 -3.06 2.54 -2.04
N THR A 56 -4.23 3.19 -1.90
CA THR A 56 -4.49 4.46 -2.58
C THR A 56 -3.55 5.56 -2.11
N SER A 57 -3.24 5.61 -0.82
CA SER A 57 -2.24 6.56 -0.30
C SER A 57 -0.85 6.30 -0.86
N ILE A 58 -0.43 5.04 -1.01
CA ILE A 58 0.86 4.67 -1.62
C ILE A 58 0.94 5.18 -3.06
N VAL A 59 -0.08 4.93 -3.88
CA VAL A 59 -0.05 5.28 -5.31
C VAL A 59 -0.38 6.74 -5.61
N THR A 60 -0.88 7.50 -4.66
CA THR A 60 -1.22 8.93 -4.85
C THR A 60 -0.29 9.86 -4.08
N GLY A 61 0.45 9.36 -3.09
CA GLY A 61 1.20 10.18 -2.14
C GLY A 61 0.32 11.09 -1.29
N ARG A 62 -0.97 10.78 -1.14
CA ARG A 62 -1.95 11.61 -0.41
C ARG A 62 -2.63 10.84 0.70
N MET A 63 -3.14 11.57 1.69
CA MET A 63 -3.91 11.00 2.79
C MET A 63 -5.36 10.66 2.35
N PRO A 64 -6.04 9.70 3.03
CA PRO A 64 -7.41 9.30 2.70
C PRO A 64 -8.41 10.45 2.56
N LYS A 65 -8.31 11.46 3.41
CA LYS A 65 -9.16 12.67 3.32
C LYS A 65 -9.02 13.42 1.98
N ASN A 66 -7.85 13.33 1.34
CA ASN A 66 -7.55 14.05 0.10
C ASN A 66 -7.90 13.21 -1.14
N HIS A 67 -7.56 11.92 -1.14
CA HIS A 67 -7.87 11.05 -2.28
C HIS A 67 -9.29 10.47 -2.24
N GLY A 68 -10.00 10.58 -1.11
CA GLY A 68 -11.42 10.23 -0.97
C GLY A 68 -11.73 8.76 -0.73
N ILE A 69 -10.73 7.88 -0.69
CA ILE A 69 -10.91 6.46 -0.36
C ILE A 69 -10.69 6.30 1.14
N VAL A 70 -11.78 6.24 1.90
CA VAL A 70 -11.77 6.20 3.37
C VAL A 70 -12.25 4.86 3.94
N ASN A 71 -12.62 3.93 3.08
CA ASN A 71 -13.04 2.58 3.44
C ASN A 71 -12.80 1.65 2.25
N ASN A 72 -12.94 0.34 2.45
CA ASN A 72 -12.91 -0.64 1.36
C ASN A 72 -14.22 -0.64 0.57
N THR A 73 -15.34 -0.30 1.20
CA THR A 73 -16.67 -0.23 0.59
C THR A 73 -17.30 1.15 0.73
N LYS A 74 -18.23 1.45 -0.17
CA LYS A 74 -19.02 2.67 -0.12
C LYS A 74 -20.08 2.58 1.00
N ILE A 75 -20.35 3.69 1.67
CA ILE A 75 -21.45 3.74 2.65
C ILE A 75 -22.77 3.77 1.87
N GLN A 76 -23.52 2.68 1.92
CA GLN A 76 -24.80 2.49 1.24
C GLN A 76 -25.77 1.73 2.17
N PRO A 77 -26.41 2.43 3.16
CA PRO A 77 -27.16 1.78 4.26
C PRO A 77 -28.30 0.88 3.78
N ASN A 78 -28.87 1.17 2.61
CA ASN A 78 -30.01 0.42 2.05
C ASN A 78 -29.60 -0.72 1.11
N ARG A 79 -28.28 -1.02 1.01
CA ARG A 79 -27.78 -2.10 0.16
C ARG A 79 -27.14 -3.19 1.01
N LYS A 80 -27.57 -4.44 0.76
CA LYS A 80 -26.98 -5.63 1.38
C LYS A 80 -25.51 -5.80 0.96
N ASP A 81 -25.23 -5.55 -0.31
CA ASP A 81 -23.90 -5.66 -0.90
C ASP A 81 -23.45 -4.28 -1.42
N PRO A 82 -22.72 -3.49 -0.63
CA PRO A 82 -22.27 -2.17 -1.04
C PRO A 82 -21.16 -2.25 -2.09
N ASP A 83 -21.02 -1.19 -2.88
CA ASP A 83 -19.97 -1.08 -3.89
C ASP A 83 -18.58 -1.06 -3.24
N TRP A 84 -17.65 -1.83 -3.81
CA TRP A 84 -16.26 -1.83 -3.42
C TRP A 84 -15.50 -0.68 -4.08
N LEU A 85 -14.63 -0.02 -3.31
CA LEU A 85 -13.91 1.19 -3.74
C LEU A 85 -12.56 0.90 -4.41
N TYR A 86 -12.43 -0.19 -5.17
CA TYR A 86 -11.20 -0.59 -5.86
C TYR A 86 -11.00 0.08 -7.22
N HIS A 87 -12.03 0.69 -7.80
CA HIS A 87 -11.95 1.32 -9.11
C HIS A 87 -11.30 2.70 -9.06
N ARG A 88 -10.43 2.98 -10.04
CA ARG A 88 -9.79 4.29 -10.24
C ARG A 88 -10.78 5.47 -10.24
N LYS A 89 -12.00 5.28 -10.74
CA LYS A 89 -13.05 6.31 -10.79
C LYS A 89 -13.42 6.92 -9.43
N TRP A 90 -13.15 6.22 -8.32
CA TRP A 90 -13.45 6.68 -6.98
C TRP A 90 -12.34 7.56 -6.39
N ILE A 91 -11.14 7.51 -6.96
CA ILE A 91 -9.97 8.24 -6.47
C ILE A 91 -10.03 9.69 -6.95
N ARG A 92 -9.98 10.63 -6.02
CA ARG A 92 -10.04 12.08 -6.28
C ARG A 92 -8.66 12.73 -6.46
N SER A 93 -7.66 11.96 -6.83
CA SER A 93 -6.28 12.41 -6.98
C SER A 93 -5.63 11.78 -8.20
N THR A 94 -4.56 12.40 -8.68
CA THR A 94 -3.64 11.77 -9.64
C THR A 94 -2.91 10.62 -8.96
N THR A 95 -2.56 9.60 -9.74
CA THR A 95 -1.73 8.45 -9.31
C THR A 95 -0.35 8.54 -9.96
N LEU A 96 0.59 7.79 -9.41
CA LEU A 96 1.91 7.59 -10.01
C LEU A 96 1.84 7.00 -11.42
#